data_40e3a4937416343c3ba25cad4582ff79
#
_entry.id   40e3a4937416343c3ba25cad4582ff79
#
_cell.length_a   1.000
_cell.length_b   1.000
_cell.length_c   1.000
_cell.angle_alpha   90.00
_cell.angle_beta   90.00
_cell.angle_gamma   90.00
#
_symmetry.space_group_name_H-M   'P 1'
#
loop_
_entity.id
_entity.type
_entity.pdbx_description
1 polymer ?
#
loop_
_entity_poly.entity_id
_entity_poly.type
_entity_poly.pdbx_seq_one_letter_code
_entity_poly.pdbx_strand_id
1 'polypeptide(L)'
;MDLKSLQEKDRDHHLHPFTDHLELSKKGTRVITKGKGVYIWDAEGHQILDAMSGLWCVNLGYGREELIQAAYEQMQELPYYNNFFQCTHPPAIALSAKLGAISPADLNHVFFTGSGSEANDTVVRMVRHYWQLLGQPKKQIILARKNAYHGSTLAAASLGGMTGMHEQGGLIPNIHHIAQPYWFEEGGDHDPDAFGLEVAQELERAINHYGVDNIAGFIAEPIQGAGGVIIPPESYWPAIQNIIDEHEILLIADEVITGFGRLGEWFATDVYQIKPDLIPFAKGVTSGYLPLGGVLVNDKVTDVVSKGGEFIHGFTYSGHPAACAVALENLEIIERENILELVKNKTAPYLEERWKKLSDHPLIGEARIKGLVAAIEISNNKDTRGRFSSDISAGSICRDIAISNGLVMRAVGDTMIIAPPLIISESQIDELIEKAIKTLDETNRHISSL
;
A
#
# COMPACT_ATOMS: atom_id res chain seq x y z
N MET A 1 -24.70 18.80 14.23
CA MET A 1 -25.14 17.55 14.91
C MET A 1 -24.17 17.30 16.03
N ASP A 2 -24.66 16.95 17.22
CA ASP A 2 -23.75 16.56 18.32
C ASP A 2 -23.18 15.15 18.06
N LEU A 3 -22.07 14.82 18.72
CA LEU A 3 -21.34 13.56 18.54
C LEU A 3 -22.25 12.34 18.77
N LYS A 4 -23.08 12.38 19.82
CA LYS A 4 -23.97 11.27 20.16
C LYS A 4 -24.96 10.96 19.04
N SER A 5 -25.58 11.99 18.44
CA SER A 5 -26.48 11.83 17.29
C SER A 5 -25.77 11.28 16.05
N LEU A 6 -24.49 11.67 15.82
CA LEU A 6 -23.70 11.10 14.74
C LEU A 6 -23.39 9.62 14.98
N GLN A 7 -22.98 9.25 16.19
CA GLN A 7 -22.67 7.87 16.56
C GLN A 7 -23.91 6.95 16.53
N GLU A 8 -25.08 7.45 16.92
CA GLU A 8 -26.35 6.72 16.82
C GLU A 8 -26.69 6.40 15.35
N LYS A 9 -26.63 7.40 14.46
CA LYS A 9 -26.88 7.20 13.02
C LYS A 9 -25.86 6.28 12.37
N ASP A 10 -24.60 6.41 12.73
CA ASP A 10 -23.53 5.55 12.25
C ASP A 10 -23.78 4.10 12.63
N ARG A 11 -24.04 3.82 13.91
CA ARG A 11 -24.37 2.48 14.40
C ARG A 11 -25.58 1.85 13.71
N ASP A 12 -26.60 2.67 13.45
CA ASP A 12 -27.90 2.17 12.98
C ASP A 12 -27.93 1.99 11.44
N HIS A 13 -27.02 2.65 10.68
CA HIS A 13 -27.09 2.68 9.22
C HIS A 13 -25.78 2.39 8.47
N HIS A 14 -24.63 2.36 9.13
CA HIS A 14 -23.34 2.22 8.47
C HIS A 14 -22.65 0.90 8.83
N LEU A 15 -22.39 0.07 7.83
CA LEU A 15 -21.60 -1.15 7.97
C LEU A 15 -20.14 -0.86 7.62
N HIS A 16 -19.27 -0.78 8.64
CA HIS A 16 -17.86 -0.41 8.48
C HIS A 16 -17.02 -1.55 7.90
N PRO A 17 -16.09 -1.23 6.95
CA PRO A 17 -15.12 -2.22 6.48
C PRO A 17 -14.05 -2.52 7.54
N PHE A 18 -13.52 -3.75 7.54
CA PHE A 18 -12.45 -4.21 8.44
C PHE A 18 -12.69 -3.87 9.93
N THR A 19 -13.93 -4.02 10.40
CA THR A 19 -14.35 -3.59 11.73
C THR A 19 -15.14 -4.68 12.45
N ASP A 20 -14.79 -4.95 13.70
CA ASP A 20 -15.66 -5.72 14.61
C ASP A 20 -16.80 -4.81 15.08
N HIS A 21 -18.01 -5.09 14.57
CA HIS A 21 -19.19 -4.28 14.87
C HIS A 21 -19.69 -4.42 16.32
N LEU A 22 -19.39 -5.53 17.00
CA LEU A 22 -19.73 -5.69 18.41
C LEU A 22 -18.86 -4.80 19.27
N GLU A 23 -17.55 -4.74 18.97
CA GLU A 23 -16.65 -3.83 19.67
C GLU A 23 -16.94 -2.37 19.33
N LEU A 24 -17.22 -2.06 18.07
CA LEU A 24 -17.57 -0.70 17.64
C LEU A 24 -18.84 -0.21 18.36
N SER A 25 -19.85 -1.06 18.53
CA SER A 25 -21.10 -0.68 19.22
C SER A 25 -20.91 -0.36 20.71
N LYS A 26 -19.88 -0.96 21.35
CA LYS A 26 -19.52 -0.69 22.75
C LYS A 26 -18.69 0.59 22.89
N LYS A 27 -17.70 0.77 22.01
CA LYS A 27 -16.73 1.89 22.08
C LYS A 27 -17.24 3.17 21.45
N GLY A 28 -18.16 3.08 20.48
CA GLY A 28 -18.60 4.19 19.62
C GLY A 28 -17.59 4.53 18.51
N THR A 29 -18.08 5.09 17.42
CA THR A 29 -17.27 5.52 16.28
C THR A 29 -16.53 6.81 16.59
N ARG A 30 -15.25 6.89 16.25
CA ARG A 30 -14.51 8.14 16.20
C ARG A 30 -14.87 8.90 14.92
N VAL A 31 -15.51 10.02 15.06
CA VAL A 31 -15.96 10.84 13.93
C VAL A 31 -14.89 11.88 13.62
N ILE A 32 -14.24 11.77 12.44
CA ILE A 32 -13.27 12.75 11.94
C ILE A 32 -14.02 13.79 11.12
N THR A 33 -13.80 15.07 11.42
CA THR A 33 -14.59 16.18 10.86
C THR A 33 -13.77 17.15 10.03
N LYS A 34 -12.43 17.15 10.17
CA LYS A 34 -11.54 18.11 9.52
C LYS A 34 -10.15 17.52 9.32
N GLY A 35 -9.47 17.93 8.24
CA GLY A 35 -8.05 17.69 7.99
C GLY A 35 -7.34 18.95 7.51
N LYS A 36 -6.07 19.14 7.92
CA LYS A 36 -5.19 20.20 7.40
C LYS A 36 -3.72 19.82 7.59
N GLY A 37 -2.93 19.88 6.51
CA GLY A 37 -1.53 19.46 6.53
C GLY A 37 -1.42 17.99 6.95
N VAL A 38 -0.71 17.70 8.02
CA VAL A 38 -0.54 16.33 8.56
C VAL A 38 -1.51 16.02 9.71
N TYR A 39 -2.46 16.91 10.01
CA TYR A 39 -3.36 16.79 11.15
C TYR A 39 -4.80 16.54 10.72
N ILE A 40 -5.50 15.78 11.54
CA ILE A 40 -6.96 15.59 11.49
C ILE A 40 -7.58 16.03 12.82
N TRP A 41 -8.88 16.33 12.83
CA TRP A 41 -9.63 16.65 14.02
C TRP A 41 -10.86 15.78 14.14
N ASP A 42 -11.12 15.28 15.32
CA ASP A 42 -12.36 14.57 15.62
C ASP A 42 -13.53 15.55 15.93
N ALA A 43 -14.71 14.99 16.16
CA ALA A 43 -15.91 15.78 16.45
C ALA A 43 -15.89 16.45 17.83
N GLU A 44 -14.97 16.09 18.71
CA GLU A 44 -14.73 16.72 20.01
C GLU A 44 -13.70 17.84 19.93
N GLY A 45 -13.07 18.03 18.77
CA GLY A 45 -12.08 19.06 18.49
C GLY A 45 -10.65 18.68 18.83
N HIS A 46 -10.37 17.43 19.18
CA HIS A 46 -9.02 16.95 19.42
C HIS A 46 -8.22 16.95 18.13
N GLN A 47 -7.05 17.58 18.17
CA GLN A 47 -6.08 17.54 17.07
C GLN A 47 -5.24 16.28 17.16
N ILE A 48 -5.16 15.53 16.07
CA ILE A 48 -4.46 14.26 16.00
C ILE A 48 -3.47 14.31 14.83
N LEU A 49 -2.20 14.00 15.08
CA LEU A 49 -1.21 13.85 14.02
C LEU A 49 -1.50 12.53 13.28
N ASP A 50 -1.76 12.62 11.98
CA ASP A 50 -2.04 11.46 11.15
C ASP A 50 -0.75 10.87 10.58
N ALA A 51 -0.14 9.95 11.32
CA ALA A 51 1.03 9.24 10.86
C ALA A 51 0.72 8.05 9.93
N MET A 52 -0.52 7.99 9.37
CA MET A 52 -0.93 6.96 8.40
C MET A 52 -1.36 7.54 7.04
N SER A 53 -1.29 8.86 6.84
CA SER A 53 -1.78 9.52 5.62
C SER A 53 -3.19 9.06 5.23
N GLY A 54 -4.14 9.14 6.16
CA GLY A 54 -5.45 8.52 6.04
C GLY A 54 -5.31 7.00 6.04
N LEU A 55 -5.23 6.41 4.87
CA LEU A 55 -4.92 4.99 4.68
C LEU A 55 -3.85 4.85 3.56
N TRP A 56 -2.63 5.35 3.84
CA TRP A 56 -1.47 5.34 2.92
C TRP A 56 -1.64 6.22 1.67
N CYS A 57 -2.56 7.17 1.66
CA CYS A 57 -2.95 7.86 0.43
C CYS A 57 -2.74 9.37 0.44
N VAL A 58 -2.79 10.05 1.58
CA VAL A 58 -2.74 11.52 1.67
C VAL A 58 -1.29 12.02 1.63
N ASN A 59 -0.62 11.83 0.49
CA ASN A 59 0.81 12.12 0.32
C ASN A 59 1.14 13.60 0.50
N LEU A 60 0.34 14.51 -0.09
CA LEU A 60 0.52 15.97 0.00
C LEU A 60 -0.21 16.62 1.18
N GLY A 61 -0.74 15.80 2.11
CA GLY A 61 -1.49 16.30 3.26
C GLY A 61 -2.91 16.73 2.94
N TYR A 62 -3.61 17.16 3.97
CA TYR A 62 -5.00 17.59 3.92
C TYR A 62 -5.14 19.08 3.58
N GLY A 63 -6.23 19.45 2.87
CA GLY A 63 -6.59 20.84 2.60
C GLY A 63 -5.67 21.54 1.61
N ARG A 64 -5.13 20.82 0.64
CA ARG A 64 -4.35 21.36 -0.47
C ARG A 64 -5.29 22.00 -1.50
N GLU A 65 -5.28 23.34 -1.57
CA GLU A 65 -6.25 24.10 -2.35
C GLU A 65 -6.15 23.81 -3.85
N GLU A 66 -4.93 23.62 -4.38
CA GLU A 66 -4.72 23.36 -5.81
C GLU A 66 -5.41 22.05 -6.25
N LEU A 67 -5.38 20.99 -5.42
CA LEU A 67 -6.07 19.73 -5.73
C LEU A 67 -7.59 19.88 -5.69
N ILE A 68 -8.11 20.69 -4.75
CA ILE A 68 -9.54 21.02 -4.65
C ILE A 68 -9.99 21.79 -5.89
N GLN A 69 -9.18 22.78 -6.30
CA GLN A 69 -9.48 23.63 -7.46
C GLN A 69 -9.44 22.82 -8.76
N ALA A 70 -8.46 21.93 -8.95
CA ALA A 70 -8.39 21.05 -10.12
C ALA A 70 -9.64 20.18 -10.26
N ALA A 71 -10.15 19.63 -9.16
CA ALA A 71 -11.39 18.87 -9.16
C ALA A 71 -12.60 19.74 -9.54
N TYR A 72 -12.69 20.93 -8.93
CA TYR A 72 -13.81 21.86 -9.14
C TYR A 72 -13.88 22.33 -10.60
N GLU A 73 -12.77 22.77 -11.17
CA GLU A 73 -12.70 23.24 -12.55
C GLU A 73 -13.07 22.14 -13.55
N GLN A 74 -12.51 20.95 -13.37
CA GLN A 74 -12.80 19.84 -14.25
C GLN A 74 -14.27 19.41 -14.16
N MET A 75 -14.87 19.43 -12.97
CA MET A 75 -16.30 19.11 -12.81
C MET A 75 -17.21 20.15 -13.46
N GLN A 76 -16.78 21.40 -13.58
CA GLN A 76 -17.53 22.45 -14.32
C GLN A 76 -17.46 22.23 -15.83
N GLU A 77 -16.30 21.80 -16.35
CA GLU A 77 -16.09 21.62 -17.79
C GLU A 77 -16.68 20.30 -18.28
N LEU A 78 -16.30 19.19 -17.65
CA LEU A 78 -16.78 17.84 -17.98
C LEU A 78 -16.80 16.98 -16.73
N PRO A 79 -17.97 16.86 -16.05
CA PRO A 79 -18.09 16.10 -14.81
C PRO A 79 -17.86 14.61 -14.99
N TYR A 80 -18.30 14.05 -16.13
CA TYR A 80 -18.10 12.65 -16.47
C TYR A 80 -18.23 12.41 -17.97
N TYR A 81 -17.32 11.59 -18.51
CA TYR A 81 -17.49 10.82 -19.74
C TYR A 81 -16.63 9.55 -19.66
N ASN A 82 -17.06 8.50 -20.36
CA ASN A 82 -16.37 7.22 -20.30
C ASN A 82 -15.15 7.15 -21.24
N ASN A 83 -14.23 6.21 -20.97
CA ASN A 83 -13.09 5.88 -21.80
C ASN A 83 -13.31 4.58 -22.61
N PHE A 84 -14.57 4.26 -22.94
CA PHE A 84 -14.94 3.09 -23.72
C PHE A 84 -15.25 3.47 -25.17
N PHE A 85 -15.34 2.45 -26.05
CA PHE A 85 -15.88 2.59 -27.39
C PHE A 85 -15.22 3.70 -28.23
N GLN A 86 -13.87 3.75 -28.18
CA GLN A 86 -13.04 4.72 -28.91
C GLN A 86 -13.24 6.18 -28.43
N CYS A 87 -13.78 6.38 -27.24
CA CYS A 87 -13.88 7.68 -26.59
C CYS A 87 -12.85 7.82 -25.48
N THR A 88 -12.44 9.05 -25.25
CA THR A 88 -11.61 9.48 -24.09
C THR A 88 -11.76 10.98 -23.89
N HIS A 89 -11.02 11.56 -22.96
CA HIS A 89 -11.06 12.99 -22.63
C HIS A 89 -9.67 13.52 -22.28
N PRO A 90 -9.43 14.85 -22.42
CA PRO A 90 -8.10 15.43 -22.27
C PRO A 90 -7.38 15.08 -20.96
N PRO A 91 -7.99 15.11 -19.74
CA PRO A 91 -7.30 14.75 -18.53
C PRO A 91 -6.77 13.30 -18.50
N ALA A 92 -7.53 12.32 -19.05
CA ALA A 92 -7.04 10.94 -19.10
C ALA A 92 -5.86 10.78 -20.05
N ILE A 93 -5.89 11.47 -21.21
CA ILE A 93 -4.78 11.46 -22.18
C ILE A 93 -3.53 12.07 -21.55
N ALA A 94 -3.66 13.26 -20.95
CA ALA A 94 -2.56 13.97 -20.32
C ALA A 94 -1.95 13.16 -19.17
N LEU A 95 -2.80 12.58 -18.31
CA LEU A 95 -2.35 11.75 -17.18
C LEU A 95 -1.63 10.48 -17.67
N SER A 96 -2.13 9.82 -18.72
CA SER A 96 -1.46 8.64 -19.31
C SER A 96 -0.05 8.99 -19.78
N ALA A 97 0.10 10.11 -20.51
CA ALA A 97 1.39 10.59 -20.96
C ALA A 97 2.33 10.96 -19.79
N LYS A 98 1.80 11.61 -18.76
CA LYS A 98 2.56 11.97 -17.55
C LYS A 98 3.05 10.74 -16.80
N LEU A 99 2.17 9.77 -16.58
CA LEU A 99 2.51 8.52 -15.90
C LEU A 99 3.56 7.73 -16.69
N GLY A 100 3.42 7.62 -18.01
CA GLY A 100 4.46 6.99 -18.84
C GLY A 100 5.81 7.68 -18.74
N ALA A 101 5.83 9.02 -18.66
CA ALA A 101 7.08 9.79 -18.57
C ALA A 101 7.83 9.64 -17.23
N ILE A 102 7.12 9.35 -16.13
CA ILE A 102 7.72 9.17 -14.79
C ILE A 102 7.90 7.71 -14.39
N SER A 103 7.39 6.78 -15.21
CA SER A 103 7.45 5.34 -14.92
C SER A 103 8.81 4.75 -15.27
N PRO A 104 9.22 3.65 -14.61
CA PRO A 104 10.45 2.94 -14.96
C PRO A 104 10.42 2.43 -16.40
N ALA A 105 11.55 2.59 -17.08
CA ALA A 105 11.87 1.99 -18.40
C ALA A 105 10.75 2.06 -19.45
N ASP A 106 10.17 0.92 -19.82
CA ASP A 106 9.23 0.73 -20.93
C ASP A 106 7.75 0.61 -20.50
N LEU A 107 7.42 1.03 -19.27
CA LEU A 107 6.05 1.05 -18.73
C LEU A 107 5.28 2.27 -19.26
N ASN A 108 5.02 2.31 -20.56
CA ASN A 108 4.52 3.48 -21.27
C ASN A 108 2.98 3.56 -21.39
N HIS A 109 2.27 2.49 -21.03
CA HIS A 109 0.83 2.39 -21.23
C HIS A 109 0.08 2.30 -19.91
N VAL A 110 -1.10 2.90 -19.85
CA VAL A 110 -1.92 2.96 -18.64
C VAL A 110 -3.32 2.40 -18.91
N PHE A 111 -3.72 1.44 -18.10
CA PHE A 111 -5.11 1.01 -17.99
C PHE A 111 -5.71 1.57 -16.70
N PHE A 112 -6.63 2.54 -16.80
CA PHE A 112 -7.24 3.17 -15.63
C PHE A 112 -8.29 2.30 -14.96
N THR A 113 -8.40 2.44 -13.63
CA THR A 113 -9.42 1.84 -12.76
C THR A 113 -9.85 2.84 -11.70
N GLY A 114 -10.81 2.50 -10.84
CA GLY A 114 -11.24 3.36 -9.73
C GLY A 114 -10.52 3.07 -8.41
N SER A 115 -9.72 2.01 -8.32
CA SER A 115 -9.06 1.57 -7.07
C SER A 115 -7.92 0.60 -7.33
N GLY A 116 -7.08 0.36 -6.31
CA GLY A 116 -6.06 -0.69 -6.34
C GLY A 116 -6.64 -2.11 -6.43
N SER A 117 -7.81 -2.34 -5.85
CA SER A 117 -8.51 -3.64 -5.97
C SER A 117 -8.91 -3.94 -7.41
N GLU A 118 -9.50 -2.96 -8.09
CA GLU A 118 -9.85 -3.08 -9.51
C GLU A 118 -8.59 -3.17 -10.40
N ALA A 119 -7.51 -2.48 -10.03
CA ALA A 119 -6.23 -2.59 -10.73
C ALA A 119 -5.70 -4.04 -10.67
N ASN A 120 -5.75 -4.68 -9.52
CA ASN A 120 -5.31 -6.06 -9.36
C ASN A 120 -6.26 -7.09 -10.00
N ASP A 121 -7.58 -6.85 -10.02
CA ASP A 121 -8.51 -7.64 -10.84
C ASP A 121 -8.16 -7.54 -12.35
N THR A 122 -7.80 -6.33 -12.79
CA THR A 122 -7.34 -6.09 -14.17
C THR A 122 -6.04 -6.84 -14.46
N VAL A 123 -5.09 -6.84 -13.52
CA VAL A 123 -3.83 -7.60 -13.64
C VAL A 123 -4.11 -9.08 -13.86
N VAL A 124 -4.95 -9.72 -13.05
CA VAL A 124 -5.28 -11.15 -13.21
C VAL A 124 -5.82 -11.44 -14.61
N ARG A 125 -6.75 -10.59 -15.09
CA ARG A 125 -7.34 -10.77 -16.42
C ARG A 125 -6.36 -10.52 -17.54
N MET A 126 -5.57 -9.44 -17.45
CA MET A 126 -4.61 -9.04 -18.48
C MET A 126 -3.48 -10.06 -18.62
N VAL A 127 -2.91 -10.52 -17.51
CA VAL A 127 -1.82 -11.50 -17.51
C VAL A 127 -2.27 -12.84 -18.13
N ARG A 128 -3.45 -13.35 -17.73
CA ARG A 128 -3.99 -14.59 -18.32
C ARG A 128 -4.35 -14.42 -19.81
N HIS A 129 -4.89 -13.27 -20.19
CA HIS A 129 -5.21 -12.96 -21.58
C HIS A 129 -3.96 -12.84 -22.46
N TYR A 130 -2.90 -12.20 -21.96
CA TYR A 130 -1.60 -12.11 -22.62
C TYR A 130 -1.07 -13.48 -23.02
N TRP A 131 -1.04 -14.43 -22.09
CA TRP A 131 -0.57 -15.79 -22.38
C TRP A 131 -1.49 -16.56 -23.31
N GLN A 132 -2.80 -16.34 -23.23
CA GLN A 132 -3.77 -16.92 -24.17
C GLN A 132 -3.49 -16.45 -25.60
N LEU A 133 -3.23 -15.16 -25.81
CA LEU A 133 -2.92 -14.57 -27.11
C LEU A 133 -1.59 -15.11 -27.70
N LEU A 134 -0.64 -15.43 -26.84
CA LEU A 134 0.61 -16.09 -27.23
C LEU A 134 0.47 -17.59 -27.49
N GLY A 135 -0.75 -18.16 -27.43
CA GLY A 135 -0.98 -19.60 -27.64
C GLY A 135 -0.55 -20.48 -26.47
N GLN A 136 -0.39 -19.89 -25.27
CA GLN A 136 -0.01 -20.56 -24.03
C GLN A 136 -1.16 -20.53 -22.97
N PRO A 137 -2.38 -21.05 -23.28
CA PRO A 137 -3.55 -20.91 -22.41
C PRO A 137 -3.44 -21.69 -21.07
N LYS A 138 -2.44 -22.54 -20.92
CA LYS A 138 -2.14 -23.23 -19.66
C LYS A 138 -1.52 -22.34 -18.60
N LYS A 139 -0.85 -21.26 -18.99
CA LYS A 139 -0.27 -20.27 -18.07
C LYS A 139 -1.39 -19.47 -17.37
N GLN A 140 -1.89 -20.01 -16.27
CA GLN A 140 -3.01 -19.46 -15.49
C GLN A 140 -2.65 -19.16 -14.04
N ILE A 141 -1.58 -19.80 -13.53
CA ILE A 141 -1.17 -19.66 -12.14
C ILE A 141 -0.49 -18.30 -11.94
N ILE A 142 -0.96 -17.55 -10.95
CA ILE A 142 -0.28 -16.38 -10.44
C ILE A 142 0.23 -16.72 -9.04
N LEU A 143 1.54 -16.57 -8.85
CA LEU A 143 2.18 -16.71 -7.55
C LEU A 143 2.11 -15.38 -6.82
N ALA A 144 1.86 -15.41 -5.51
CA ALA A 144 1.83 -14.26 -4.62
C ALA A 144 2.52 -14.61 -3.30
N ARG A 145 2.61 -13.68 -2.36
CA ARG A 145 3.25 -13.93 -1.07
C ARG A 145 2.22 -14.09 0.05
N LYS A 146 2.54 -14.91 1.05
CA LYS A 146 1.81 -14.93 2.32
C LYS A 146 1.77 -13.51 2.91
N ASN A 147 0.70 -13.20 3.62
CA ASN A 147 0.49 -11.92 4.30
C ASN A 147 0.54 -10.67 3.39
N ALA A 148 0.54 -10.83 2.06
CA ALA A 148 0.40 -9.73 1.11
C ALA A 148 -1.02 -9.17 1.10
N TYR A 149 -1.18 -7.90 0.69
CA TYR A 149 -2.48 -7.28 0.50
C TYR A 149 -2.58 -6.63 -0.88
N HIS A 150 -3.46 -7.14 -1.71
CA HIS A 150 -3.65 -6.66 -3.08
C HIS A 150 -5.04 -6.07 -3.35
N GLY A 151 -5.92 -6.04 -2.34
CA GLY A 151 -7.27 -5.47 -2.46
C GLY A 151 -8.37 -6.34 -1.85
N SER A 152 -9.62 -5.93 -2.03
CA SER A 152 -10.79 -6.54 -1.39
C SER A 152 -11.84 -7.08 -2.39
N THR A 153 -11.66 -6.90 -3.71
CA THR A 153 -12.42 -7.66 -4.71
C THR A 153 -12.02 -9.13 -4.67
N LEU A 154 -12.84 -10.02 -5.19
CA LEU A 154 -12.60 -11.46 -5.03
C LEU A 154 -11.24 -11.91 -5.61
N ALA A 155 -10.85 -11.39 -6.79
CA ALA A 155 -9.56 -11.73 -7.37
C ALA A 155 -8.41 -11.06 -6.61
N ALA A 156 -8.51 -9.79 -6.26
CA ALA A 156 -7.48 -9.09 -5.49
C ALA A 156 -7.31 -9.68 -4.07
N ALA A 157 -8.39 -10.06 -3.39
CA ALA A 157 -8.34 -10.76 -2.10
C ALA A 157 -7.69 -12.15 -2.22
N SER A 158 -7.90 -12.83 -3.36
CA SER A 158 -7.25 -14.11 -3.65
C SER A 158 -5.74 -13.97 -3.90
N LEU A 159 -5.31 -12.87 -4.55
CA LEU A 159 -3.89 -12.54 -4.69
C LEU A 159 -3.26 -12.22 -3.34
N GLY A 160 -4.00 -11.54 -2.46
CA GLY A 160 -3.58 -11.32 -1.07
C GLY A 160 -3.32 -12.63 -0.33
N GLY A 161 -2.40 -12.62 0.63
CA GLY A 161 -2.02 -13.79 1.43
C GLY A 161 -2.56 -13.77 2.86
N MET A 162 -3.56 -12.91 3.15
CA MET A 162 -4.15 -12.77 4.48
C MET A 162 -5.24 -13.83 4.72
N THR A 163 -4.97 -14.80 5.58
CA THR A 163 -5.84 -15.96 5.87
C THR A 163 -7.27 -15.53 6.23
N GLY A 164 -7.45 -14.51 7.06
CA GLY A 164 -8.79 -14.06 7.47
C GLY A 164 -9.66 -13.56 6.31
N MET A 165 -9.06 -13.02 5.23
CA MET A 165 -9.82 -12.64 4.04
C MET A 165 -10.24 -13.87 3.22
N HIS A 166 -9.40 -14.90 3.18
CA HIS A 166 -9.69 -16.15 2.46
C HIS A 166 -10.81 -16.93 3.13
N GLU A 167 -10.85 -16.96 4.46
CA GLU A 167 -11.88 -17.63 5.24
C GLU A 167 -13.27 -17.01 5.07
N GLN A 168 -13.34 -15.70 4.78
CA GLN A 168 -14.61 -14.97 4.65
C GLN A 168 -15.19 -14.98 3.23
N GLY A 169 -14.43 -15.26 2.20
CA GLY A 169 -14.92 -15.15 0.81
C GLY A 169 -14.47 -16.25 -0.14
N GLY A 170 -13.56 -17.11 0.31
CA GLY A 170 -12.92 -18.11 -0.56
C GLY A 170 -11.92 -17.51 -1.53
N LEU A 171 -11.39 -18.34 -2.41
CA LEU A 171 -10.35 -17.98 -3.38
C LEU A 171 -10.80 -18.29 -4.81
N ILE A 172 -10.34 -17.49 -5.78
CA ILE A 172 -10.39 -17.90 -7.19
C ILE A 172 -9.31 -18.95 -7.48
N PRO A 173 -9.51 -19.86 -8.46
CA PRO A 173 -8.54 -20.88 -8.79
C PRO A 173 -7.23 -20.30 -9.36
N ASN A 174 -6.16 -21.09 -9.23
CA ASN A 174 -4.83 -20.80 -9.79
C ASN A 174 -4.15 -19.56 -9.18
N ILE A 175 -4.37 -19.30 -7.90
CA ILE A 175 -3.57 -18.38 -7.09
C ILE A 175 -2.88 -19.20 -6.00
N HIS A 176 -1.57 -19.06 -5.88
CA HIS A 176 -0.78 -19.79 -4.88
C HIS A 176 0.19 -18.87 -4.16
N HIS A 177 0.39 -19.09 -2.87
CA HIS A 177 1.18 -18.22 -2.01
C HIS A 177 2.49 -18.91 -1.60
N ILE A 178 3.59 -18.21 -1.83
CA ILE A 178 4.94 -18.57 -1.35
C ILE A 178 5.28 -17.81 -0.06
N ALA A 179 6.41 -18.14 0.56
CA ALA A 179 6.88 -17.45 1.77
C ALA A 179 7.10 -15.94 1.54
N GLN A 180 7.03 -15.19 2.63
CA GLN A 180 7.24 -13.74 2.67
C GLN A 180 8.65 -13.42 3.23
N PRO A 181 9.27 -12.28 2.85
CA PRO A 181 10.61 -11.92 3.37
C PRO A 181 10.54 -11.23 4.75
N TYR A 182 9.85 -11.83 5.71
CA TYR A 182 9.64 -11.27 7.05
C TYR A 182 10.68 -11.78 8.05
N TRP A 183 11.86 -11.16 8.01
CA TRP A 183 12.99 -11.60 8.82
C TRP A 183 12.72 -11.62 10.33
N PHE A 184 12.05 -10.60 10.88
CA PHE A 184 11.77 -10.56 12.31
C PHE A 184 10.99 -11.79 12.80
N GLU A 185 10.00 -12.23 12.05
CA GLU A 185 9.13 -13.35 12.43
C GLU A 185 9.69 -14.71 11.99
N GLU A 186 10.26 -14.79 10.78
CA GLU A 186 10.57 -16.04 10.10
C GLU A 186 12.08 -16.28 9.94
N GLY A 187 12.94 -15.27 10.21
CA GLY A 187 14.39 -15.36 9.94
C GLY A 187 15.18 -16.28 10.87
N GLY A 188 14.59 -16.68 12.01
CA GLY A 188 15.28 -17.58 12.95
C GLY A 188 16.65 -17.01 13.36
N ASP A 189 17.69 -17.85 13.30
CA ASP A 189 19.08 -17.49 13.61
C ASP A 189 19.87 -17.01 12.38
N HIS A 190 19.23 -16.92 11.20
CA HIS A 190 19.87 -16.45 9.97
C HIS A 190 20.12 -14.94 10.04
N ASP A 191 21.23 -14.48 9.50
CA ASP A 191 21.38 -13.06 9.21
C ASP A 191 20.38 -12.64 8.12
N PRO A 192 20.02 -11.34 8.03
CA PRO A 192 18.97 -10.89 7.11
C PRO A 192 19.22 -11.24 5.65
N ASP A 193 20.47 -11.14 5.16
CA ASP A 193 20.77 -11.38 3.75
C ASP A 193 20.73 -12.87 3.40
N ALA A 194 21.23 -13.75 4.29
CA ALA A 194 21.09 -15.19 4.11
C ALA A 194 19.61 -15.62 4.08
N PHE A 195 18.79 -15.06 4.97
CA PHE A 195 17.35 -15.29 4.97
C PHE A 195 16.69 -14.76 3.69
N GLY A 196 17.08 -13.57 3.22
CA GLY A 196 16.53 -12.98 1.98
C GLY A 196 16.78 -13.87 0.77
N LEU A 197 17.99 -14.43 0.63
CA LEU A 197 18.34 -15.38 -0.42
C LEU A 197 17.53 -16.68 -0.32
N GLU A 198 17.40 -17.23 0.89
CA GLU A 198 16.63 -18.45 1.13
C GLU A 198 15.16 -18.29 0.75
N VAL A 199 14.52 -17.18 1.19
CA VAL A 199 13.12 -16.93 0.90
C VAL A 199 12.90 -16.63 -0.58
N ALA A 200 13.84 -15.98 -1.27
CA ALA A 200 13.74 -15.79 -2.71
C ALA A 200 13.69 -17.13 -3.47
N GLN A 201 14.40 -18.17 -2.99
CA GLN A 201 14.38 -19.51 -3.58
C GLN A 201 12.98 -20.20 -3.48
N GLU A 202 12.06 -19.71 -2.66
CA GLU A 202 10.69 -20.22 -2.65
C GLU A 202 9.99 -19.98 -3.99
N LEU A 203 10.32 -18.89 -4.70
CA LEU A 203 9.82 -18.65 -6.06
C LEU A 203 10.30 -19.74 -7.01
N GLU A 204 11.60 -20.07 -7.00
CA GLU A 204 12.17 -21.14 -7.82
C GLU A 204 11.56 -22.51 -7.49
N ARG A 205 11.38 -22.80 -6.20
CA ARG A 205 10.72 -24.06 -5.75
C ARG A 205 9.29 -24.15 -6.25
N ALA A 206 8.54 -23.03 -6.23
CA ALA A 206 7.17 -22.97 -6.75
C ALA A 206 7.14 -23.16 -8.28
N ILE A 207 8.06 -22.55 -9.01
CA ILE A 207 8.19 -22.73 -10.47
C ILE A 207 8.46 -24.19 -10.79
N ASN A 208 9.37 -24.83 -10.08
CA ASN A 208 9.69 -26.24 -10.28
C ASN A 208 8.52 -27.15 -9.89
N HIS A 209 7.75 -26.82 -8.85
CA HIS A 209 6.60 -27.59 -8.38
C HIS A 209 5.42 -27.55 -9.36
N TYR A 210 5.03 -26.37 -9.81
CA TYR A 210 3.87 -26.19 -10.69
C TYR A 210 4.20 -26.34 -12.17
N GLY A 211 5.47 -26.22 -12.55
CA GLY A 211 5.95 -26.17 -13.92
C GLY A 211 5.77 -24.78 -14.56
N VAL A 212 6.84 -24.24 -15.16
CA VAL A 212 6.87 -22.91 -15.78
C VAL A 212 5.77 -22.70 -16.81
N ASP A 213 5.38 -23.75 -17.54
CA ASP A 213 4.31 -23.73 -18.56
C ASP A 213 2.91 -23.50 -17.99
N ASN A 214 2.74 -23.55 -16.69
CA ASN A 214 1.48 -23.29 -16.00
C ASN A 214 1.46 -21.94 -15.28
N ILE A 215 2.64 -21.29 -15.09
CA ILE A 215 2.76 -20.05 -14.31
C ILE A 215 2.68 -18.85 -15.26
N ALA A 216 1.71 -17.99 -14.98
CA ALA A 216 1.47 -16.75 -15.73
C ALA A 216 2.32 -15.60 -15.23
N GLY A 217 2.54 -15.49 -13.90
CA GLY A 217 3.33 -14.43 -13.33
C GLY A 217 3.49 -14.55 -11.81
N PHE A 218 4.30 -13.65 -11.27
CA PHE A 218 4.50 -13.43 -9.83
C PHE A 218 4.12 -12.00 -9.49
N ILE A 219 3.25 -11.82 -8.48
CA ILE A 219 2.86 -10.51 -7.97
C ILE A 219 3.42 -10.28 -6.57
N ALA A 220 3.99 -9.11 -6.34
CA ALA A 220 4.54 -8.74 -5.03
C ALA A 220 4.59 -7.22 -4.82
N GLU A 221 4.33 -6.79 -3.58
CA GLU A 221 4.59 -5.42 -3.14
C GLU A 221 6.12 -5.25 -2.97
N PRO A 222 6.76 -4.15 -3.39
CA PRO A 222 8.18 -3.90 -3.08
C PRO A 222 8.47 -3.96 -1.58
N ILE A 223 7.57 -3.41 -0.77
CA ILE A 223 7.48 -3.56 0.69
C ILE A 223 6.05 -3.99 1.00
N GLN A 224 5.84 -5.08 1.73
CA GLN A 224 4.49 -5.50 2.12
C GLN A 224 3.94 -4.52 3.17
N GLY A 225 3.06 -3.60 2.70
CA GLY A 225 2.58 -2.52 3.54
C GLY A 225 1.60 -2.99 4.62
N ALA A 226 0.42 -3.46 4.20
CA ALA A 226 -0.66 -3.85 5.09
C ALA A 226 -0.33 -5.10 5.92
N GLY A 227 0.61 -5.92 5.48
CA GLY A 227 1.14 -7.07 6.22
C GLY A 227 2.02 -6.70 7.43
N GLY A 228 2.38 -5.40 7.61
CA GLY A 228 3.16 -4.92 8.75
C GLY A 228 4.40 -4.14 8.37
N VAL A 229 4.44 -3.48 7.21
CA VAL A 229 5.64 -2.82 6.65
C VAL A 229 6.83 -3.78 6.66
N ILE A 230 6.64 -4.92 6.00
CA ILE A 230 7.68 -5.93 5.87
C ILE A 230 8.66 -5.46 4.79
N ILE A 231 9.78 -4.93 5.25
CA ILE A 231 10.89 -4.49 4.40
C ILE A 231 11.74 -5.72 4.10
N PRO A 232 11.87 -6.14 2.83
CA PRO A 232 12.66 -7.31 2.49
C PRO A 232 14.16 -7.04 2.75
N PRO A 233 14.96 -8.05 3.13
CA PRO A 233 16.41 -7.95 3.13
C PRO A 233 16.95 -7.48 1.78
N GLU A 234 18.08 -6.80 1.77
CA GLU A 234 18.66 -6.20 0.55
C GLU A 234 18.98 -7.26 -0.53
N SER A 235 19.26 -8.50 -0.14
CA SER A 235 19.51 -9.63 -1.03
C SER A 235 18.27 -10.17 -1.75
N TYR A 236 17.05 -9.90 -1.24
CA TYR A 236 15.81 -10.54 -1.71
C TYR A 236 15.45 -10.17 -3.15
N TRP A 237 15.30 -8.86 -3.44
CA TRP A 237 14.85 -8.42 -4.77
C TRP A 237 15.84 -8.74 -5.89
N PRO A 238 17.17 -8.59 -5.72
CA PRO A 238 18.13 -9.05 -6.73
C PRO A 238 18.01 -10.55 -7.04
N ALA A 239 17.78 -11.38 -6.01
CA ALA A 239 17.59 -12.82 -6.21
C ALA A 239 16.27 -13.13 -6.93
N ILE A 240 15.16 -12.46 -6.57
CA ILE A 240 13.86 -12.58 -7.28
C ILE A 240 14.01 -12.17 -8.73
N GLN A 241 14.68 -11.05 -9.03
CA GLN A 241 14.85 -10.58 -10.41
C GLN A 241 15.65 -11.59 -11.25
N ASN A 242 16.70 -12.18 -10.71
CA ASN A 242 17.47 -13.21 -11.38
C ASN A 242 16.59 -14.43 -11.74
N ILE A 243 15.76 -14.89 -10.81
CA ILE A 243 14.82 -16.01 -11.06
C ILE A 243 13.81 -15.63 -12.15
N ILE A 244 13.25 -14.43 -12.10
CA ILE A 244 12.32 -13.94 -13.13
C ILE A 244 12.99 -13.86 -14.51
N ASP A 245 14.23 -13.39 -14.57
CA ASP A 245 14.99 -13.25 -15.82
C ASP A 245 15.35 -14.63 -16.46
N GLU A 246 15.44 -15.68 -15.64
CA GLU A 246 15.69 -17.06 -16.10
C GLU A 246 14.43 -17.77 -16.61
N HIS A 247 13.23 -17.29 -16.24
CA HIS A 247 11.97 -17.94 -16.54
C HIS A 247 11.05 -17.05 -17.37
N GLU A 248 10.25 -17.66 -18.23
CA GLU A 248 9.26 -16.95 -19.04
C GLU A 248 7.94 -16.77 -18.26
N ILE A 249 7.97 -15.89 -17.22
CA ILE A 249 6.81 -15.49 -16.43
C ILE A 249 6.78 -13.96 -16.33
N LEU A 250 5.60 -13.37 -16.04
CA LEU A 250 5.48 -11.92 -15.86
C LEU A 250 5.75 -11.52 -14.41
N LEU A 251 6.46 -10.41 -14.20
CA LEU A 251 6.63 -9.79 -12.90
C LEU A 251 5.65 -8.63 -12.72
N ILE A 252 4.87 -8.65 -11.65
CA ILE A 252 3.94 -7.59 -11.27
C ILE A 252 4.41 -6.99 -9.94
N ALA A 253 4.82 -5.73 -9.96
CA ALA A 253 5.17 -4.99 -8.75
C ALA A 253 3.99 -4.13 -8.29
N ASP A 254 3.34 -4.51 -7.19
CA ASP A 254 2.22 -3.75 -6.62
C ASP A 254 2.73 -2.51 -5.89
N GLU A 255 2.65 -1.36 -6.55
CA GLU A 255 3.07 -0.06 -6.03
C GLU A 255 1.90 0.79 -5.47
N VAL A 256 0.78 0.17 -5.18
CA VAL A 256 -0.40 0.86 -4.64
C VAL A 256 -0.09 1.63 -3.36
N ILE A 257 0.84 1.15 -2.52
CA ILE A 257 1.29 1.84 -1.30
C ILE A 257 2.60 2.59 -1.53
N THR A 258 3.55 1.99 -2.20
CA THR A 258 4.94 2.46 -2.28
C THR A 258 5.18 3.50 -3.37
N GLY A 259 4.30 3.58 -4.36
CA GLY A 259 4.39 4.55 -5.43
C GLY A 259 4.16 6.01 -5.01
N PHE A 260 4.56 6.92 -5.89
CA PHE A 260 4.34 8.36 -5.79
C PHE A 260 5.04 9.02 -4.59
N GLY A 261 6.32 8.69 -4.40
CA GLY A 261 7.21 9.44 -3.51
C GLY A 261 7.45 8.82 -2.14
N ARG A 262 6.79 7.72 -1.79
CA ARG A 262 6.86 7.12 -0.45
C ARG A 262 8.29 6.77 0.01
N LEU A 263 9.16 6.37 -0.92
CA LEU A 263 10.57 6.06 -0.67
C LEU A 263 11.55 7.12 -1.21
N GLY A 264 11.05 8.30 -1.61
CA GLY A 264 11.88 9.35 -2.19
C GLY A 264 12.17 9.21 -3.69
N GLU A 265 11.53 8.25 -4.35
CA GLU A 265 11.51 8.07 -5.80
C GLU A 265 10.04 7.96 -6.26
N TRP A 266 9.78 8.07 -7.56
CA TRP A 266 8.42 7.91 -8.07
C TRP A 266 7.84 6.55 -7.73
N PHE A 267 8.65 5.50 -7.86
CA PHE A 267 8.26 4.12 -7.57
C PHE A 267 9.34 3.42 -6.73
N ALA A 268 8.93 2.50 -5.87
CA ALA A 268 9.87 1.70 -5.08
C ALA A 268 10.64 0.70 -5.96
N THR A 269 10.12 0.36 -7.12
CA THR A 269 10.83 -0.43 -8.13
C THR A 269 12.13 0.22 -8.56
N ASP A 270 12.22 1.56 -8.59
CA ASP A 270 13.46 2.28 -8.86
C ASP A 270 14.47 2.10 -7.71
N VAL A 271 13.99 2.13 -6.45
CA VAL A 271 14.84 1.96 -5.26
C VAL A 271 15.44 0.56 -5.19
N TYR A 272 14.65 -0.46 -5.51
CA TYR A 272 15.05 -1.88 -5.45
C TYR A 272 15.57 -2.42 -6.79
N GLN A 273 15.62 -1.58 -7.84
CA GLN A 273 16.02 -1.97 -9.21
C GLN A 273 15.22 -3.16 -9.77
N ILE A 274 13.94 -3.21 -9.45
CA ILE A 274 12.99 -4.20 -9.96
C ILE A 274 12.57 -3.80 -11.38
N LYS A 275 12.45 -4.77 -12.29
CA LYS A 275 12.02 -4.56 -13.68
C LYS A 275 10.69 -5.29 -13.92
N PRO A 276 9.56 -4.71 -13.53
CA PRO A 276 8.27 -5.36 -13.67
C PRO A 276 7.71 -5.21 -15.09
N ASP A 277 6.85 -6.15 -15.48
CA ASP A 277 6.03 -6.05 -16.69
C ASP A 277 4.76 -5.21 -16.46
N LEU A 278 4.22 -5.21 -15.22
CA LEU A 278 3.05 -4.44 -14.82
C LEU A 278 3.25 -3.81 -13.44
N ILE A 279 2.73 -2.59 -13.27
CA ILE A 279 2.66 -1.90 -11.97
C ILE A 279 1.21 -1.47 -11.69
N PRO A 280 0.44 -2.18 -10.85
CA PRO A 280 -0.79 -1.63 -10.30
C PRO A 280 -0.48 -0.47 -9.35
N PHE A 281 -1.27 0.61 -9.48
CA PHE A 281 -1.15 1.82 -8.67
C PHE A 281 -2.51 2.37 -8.24
N ALA A 282 -2.53 3.14 -7.16
CA ALA A 282 -3.70 3.89 -6.67
C ALA A 282 -3.25 4.91 -5.60
N LYS A 283 -4.09 5.19 -4.61
CA LYS A 283 -3.79 5.94 -3.36
C LYS A 283 -3.03 7.26 -3.60
N GLY A 284 -1.69 7.22 -3.50
CA GLY A 284 -0.82 8.38 -3.61
C GLY A 284 -0.94 9.15 -4.93
N VAL A 285 -1.43 8.53 -5.99
CA VAL A 285 -1.58 9.17 -7.30
C VAL A 285 -2.48 10.41 -7.27
N THR A 286 -3.46 10.46 -6.35
CA THR A 286 -4.37 11.60 -6.14
C THR A 286 -4.24 12.22 -4.76
N SER A 287 -3.26 11.81 -3.96
CA SER A 287 -3.19 12.14 -2.52
C SER A 287 -4.50 11.87 -1.76
N GLY A 288 -5.31 10.92 -2.22
CA GLY A 288 -6.58 10.55 -1.59
C GLY A 288 -7.73 11.53 -1.79
N TYR A 289 -7.55 12.59 -2.58
CA TYR A 289 -8.59 13.60 -2.82
C TYR A 289 -9.75 13.06 -3.66
N LEU A 290 -9.46 12.26 -4.68
CA LEU A 290 -10.47 11.52 -5.44
C LEU A 290 -9.99 10.08 -5.71
N PRO A 291 -10.91 9.10 -5.76
CA PRO A 291 -10.55 7.73 -6.04
C PRO A 291 -10.07 7.56 -7.49
N LEU A 292 -8.88 7.02 -7.66
CA LEU A 292 -8.28 6.64 -8.93
C LEU A 292 -7.29 5.48 -8.70
N GLY A 293 -7.22 4.59 -9.65
CA GLY A 293 -6.21 3.56 -9.76
C GLY A 293 -5.92 3.24 -11.21
N GLY A 294 -5.01 2.31 -11.43
CA GLY A 294 -4.68 1.83 -12.77
C GLY A 294 -3.57 0.82 -12.74
N VAL A 295 -3.23 0.36 -13.92
CA VAL A 295 -2.10 -0.53 -14.17
C VAL A 295 -1.21 0.13 -15.21
N LEU A 296 0.05 0.37 -14.86
CA LEU A 296 1.10 0.65 -15.85
C LEU A 296 1.50 -0.66 -16.50
N VAL A 297 1.65 -0.66 -17.81
CA VAL A 297 1.90 -1.85 -18.62
C VAL A 297 3.07 -1.57 -19.55
N ASN A 298 4.02 -2.49 -19.62
CA ASN A 298 5.16 -2.35 -20.50
C ASN A 298 4.81 -2.60 -21.98
N ASP A 299 5.71 -2.21 -22.88
CA ASP A 299 5.53 -2.36 -24.33
C ASP A 299 5.38 -3.82 -24.73
N LYS A 300 6.11 -4.74 -24.09
CA LYS A 300 6.03 -6.19 -24.35
C LYS A 300 4.61 -6.74 -24.17
N VAL A 301 3.95 -6.40 -23.08
CA VAL A 301 2.56 -6.86 -22.78
C VAL A 301 1.57 -6.11 -23.66
N THR A 302 1.71 -4.79 -23.78
CA THR A 302 0.81 -3.94 -24.58
C THR A 302 0.80 -4.34 -26.05
N ASP A 303 1.94 -4.65 -26.62
CA ASP A 303 2.09 -5.09 -28.02
C ASP A 303 1.29 -6.35 -28.34
N VAL A 304 1.24 -7.28 -27.40
CA VAL A 304 0.46 -8.52 -27.55
C VAL A 304 -1.03 -8.25 -27.37
N VAL A 305 -1.39 -7.57 -26.29
CA VAL A 305 -2.81 -7.31 -25.94
C VAL A 305 -3.48 -6.44 -27.01
N SER A 306 -2.82 -5.38 -27.49
CA SER A 306 -3.37 -4.48 -28.49
C SER A 306 -3.56 -5.14 -29.88
N LYS A 307 -2.75 -6.13 -30.22
CA LYS A 307 -2.88 -6.91 -31.47
C LYS A 307 -3.89 -8.05 -31.35
N GLY A 308 -4.29 -8.40 -30.12
CA GLY A 308 -5.23 -9.49 -29.83
C GLY A 308 -6.71 -9.17 -30.06
N GLY A 309 -7.03 -7.96 -30.48
CA GLY A 309 -8.39 -7.48 -30.67
C GLY A 309 -8.93 -6.76 -29.42
N GLU A 310 -10.23 -6.79 -29.20
CA GLU A 310 -10.85 -6.12 -28.07
C GLU A 310 -10.53 -6.81 -26.73
N PHE A 311 -9.93 -6.09 -25.78
CA PHE A 311 -9.82 -6.53 -24.40
C PHE A 311 -11.13 -6.19 -23.68
N ILE A 312 -12.05 -7.17 -23.62
CA ILE A 312 -13.42 -6.99 -23.07
C ILE A 312 -13.36 -6.87 -21.55
N HIS A 313 -12.87 -5.72 -21.07
CA HIS A 313 -12.71 -5.40 -19.65
C HIS A 313 -12.67 -3.90 -19.43
N GLY A 314 -13.24 -3.44 -18.30
CA GLY A 314 -13.23 -2.05 -17.88
C GLY A 314 -14.27 -1.80 -16.80
N PHE A 315 -14.15 -0.66 -16.13
CA PHE A 315 -15.06 -0.21 -15.09
C PHE A 315 -15.67 1.13 -15.49
N THR A 316 -16.93 1.38 -15.14
CA THR A 316 -17.66 2.60 -15.53
C THR A 316 -16.90 3.87 -15.20
N TYR A 317 -16.21 3.91 -14.05
CA TYR A 317 -15.47 5.08 -13.59
C TYR A 317 -13.97 5.05 -13.88
N SER A 318 -13.51 4.12 -14.73
CA SER A 318 -12.12 4.08 -15.19
C SER A 318 -11.68 5.41 -15.78
N GLY A 319 -10.65 6.03 -15.19
CA GLY A 319 -10.13 7.30 -15.67
C GLY A 319 -11.16 8.45 -15.60
N HIS A 320 -11.88 8.57 -14.48
CA HIS A 320 -12.85 9.65 -14.25
C HIS A 320 -12.22 11.04 -14.47
N PRO A 321 -12.82 11.95 -15.26
CA PRO A 321 -12.19 13.24 -15.63
C PRO A 321 -11.65 14.02 -14.46
N ALA A 322 -12.44 14.26 -13.42
CA ALA A 322 -12.01 15.01 -12.24
C ALA A 322 -10.90 14.29 -11.46
N ALA A 323 -10.94 12.95 -11.37
CA ALA A 323 -9.89 12.19 -10.70
C ALA A 323 -8.55 12.25 -11.48
N CYS A 324 -8.61 12.22 -12.82
CA CYS A 324 -7.43 12.40 -13.67
C CYS A 324 -6.86 13.82 -13.56
N ALA A 325 -7.69 14.85 -13.51
CA ALA A 325 -7.25 16.23 -13.32
C ALA A 325 -6.57 16.43 -11.95
N VAL A 326 -7.15 15.88 -10.88
CA VAL A 326 -6.52 15.89 -9.55
C VAL A 326 -5.19 15.13 -9.53
N ALA A 327 -5.12 13.98 -10.21
CA ALA A 327 -3.88 13.22 -10.29
C ALA A 327 -2.79 14.00 -11.03
N LEU A 328 -3.11 14.66 -12.15
CA LEU A 328 -2.17 15.52 -12.88
C LEU A 328 -1.61 16.62 -11.97
N GLU A 329 -2.48 17.40 -11.34
CA GLU A 329 -2.06 18.46 -10.42
C GLU A 329 -1.22 17.91 -9.25
N ASN A 330 -1.61 16.74 -8.71
CA ASN A 330 -0.84 16.07 -7.65
C ASN A 330 0.60 15.74 -8.09
N LEU A 331 0.77 15.18 -9.30
CA LEU A 331 2.10 14.87 -9.84
C LEU A 331 2.91 16.14 -10.14
N GLU A 332 2.25 17.20 -10.65
CA GLU A 332 2.89 18.48 -10.89
C GLU A 332 3.36 19.17 -9.60
N ILE A 333 2.56 19.08 -8.52
CA ILE A 333 2.97 19.60 -7.21
C ILE A 333 4.19 18.82 -6.67
N ILE A 334 4.19 17.50 -6.77
CA ILE A 334 5.31 16.65 -6.32
C ILE A 334 6.60 17.08 -7.02
N GLU A 335 6.56 17.34 -8.34
CA GLU A 335 7.72 17.82 -9.10
C GLU A 335 8.09 19.27 -8.75
N ARG A 336 7.14 20.18 -8.84
CA ARG A 336 7.35 21.62 -8.65
C ARG A 336 7.92 21.95 -7.28
N GLU A 337 7.49 21.22 -6.25
CA GLU A 337 7.96 21.43 -4.88
C GLU A 337 9.13 20.50 -4.50
N ASN A 338 9.66 19.72 -5.46
CA ASN A 338 10.77 18.79 -5.25
C ASN A 338 10.54 17.83 -4.08
N ILE A 339 9.29 17.30 -3.94
CA ILE A 339 8.89 16.46 -2.80
C ILE A 339 9.72 15.18 -2.73
N LEU A 340 10.08 14.56 -3.87
CA LEU A 340 10.91 13.36 -3.90
C LEU A 340 12.27 13.61 -3.25
N GLU A 341 12.94 14.71 -3.66
CA GLU A 341 14.23 15.11 -3.10
C GLU A 341 14.12 15.49 -1.61
N LEU A 342 13.02 16.14 -1.21
CA LEU A 342 12.74 16.45 0.19
C LEU A 342 12.66 15.14 1.01
N VAL A 343 11.90 14.16 0.53
CA VAL A 343 11.77 12.86 1.20
C VAL A 343 13.12 12.15 1.25
N LYS A 344 13.79 12.00 0.10
CA LYS A 344 15.03 11.23 -0.03
C LYS A 344 16.17 11.78 0.81
N ASN A 345 16.37 13.10 0.77
CA ASN A 345 17.57 13.72 1.31
C ASN A 345 17.37 14.39 2.68
N LYS A 346 16.13 14.59 3.12
CA LYS A 346 15.87 15.35 4.34
C LYS A 346 14.93 14.60 5.31
N THR A 347 13.66 14.41 4.95
CA THR A 347 12.67 13.95 5.91
C THR A 347 12.80 12.45 6.24
N ALA A 348 13.11 11.60 5.27
CA ALA A 348 13.29 10.18 5.53
C ALA A 348 14.56 9.91 6.37
N PRO A 349 15.76 10.45 6.07
CA PRO A 349 16.92 10.29 6.94
C PRO A 349 16.69 10.84 8.36
N TYR A 350 15.99 11.98 8.48
CA TYR A 350 15.66 12.58 9.77
C TYR A 350 14.73 11.70 10.61
N LEU A 351 13.70 11.13 9.98
CA LEU A 351 12.79 10.19 10.64
C LEU A 351 13.53 8.88 10.98
N GLU A 352 14.36 8.37 10.07
CA GLU A 352 15.08 7.11 10.27
C GLU A 352 15.99 7.16 11.51
N GLU A 353 16.77 8.22 11.67
CA GLU A 353 17.63 8.40 12.83
C GLU A 353 16.87 8.32 14.16
N ARG A 354 15.67 8.90 14.20
CA ARG A 354 14.83 8.95 15.40
C ARG A 354 14.02 7.69 15.61
N TRP A 355 13.49 7.13 14.53
CA TRP A 355 12.67 5.92 14.58
C TRP A 355 13.49 4.71 15.08
N LYS A 356 14.70 4.55 14.59
CA LYS A 356 15.60 3.47 15.02
C LYS A 356 15.90 3.50 16.53
N LYS A 357 15.91 4.68 17.15
CA LYS A 357 16.10 4.81 18.61
C LYS A 357 14.94 4.24 19.43
N LEU A 358 13.77 4.04 18.83
CA LEU A 358 12.67 3.37 19.52
C LEU A 358 12.99 1.91 19.85
N SER A 359 13.95 1.29 19.17
CA SER A 359 14.46 -0.05 19.52
C SER A 359 15.11 -0.12 20.92
N ASP A 360 15.49 1.02 21.50
CA ASP A 360 16.02 1.06 22.88
C ASP A 360 14.90 0.86 23.92
N HIS A 361 13.64 1.09 23.55
CA HIS A 361 12.49 0.91 24.44
C HIS A 361 12.29 -0.57 24.80
N PRO A 362 11.98 -0.92 26.09
CA PRO A 362 11.88 -2.31 26.54
C PRO A 362 10.84 -3.16 25.80
N LEU A 363 9.74 -2.55 25.31
CA LEU A 363 8.71 -3.25 24.54
C LEU A 363 9.06 -3.53 23.07
N ILE A 364 10.14 -2.95 22.53
CA ILE A 364 10.38 -2.98 21.08
C ILE A 364 11.46 -4.00 20.72
N GLY A 365 11.06 -5.04 19.99
CA GLY A 365 11.97 -6.06 19.47
C GLY A 365 12.70 -5.62 18.21
N GLU A 366 12.03 -4.82 17.35
CA GLU A 366 12.61 -4.26 16.12
C GLU A 366 11.98 -2.90 15.81
N ALA A 367 12.78 -1.97 15.28
CA ALA A 367 12.30 -0.73 14.66
C ALA A 367 12.89 -0.64 13.25
N ARG A 368 12.06 -0.90 12.22
CA ARG A 368 12.45 -0.87 10.80
C ARG A 368 11.83 0.30 10.08
N ILE A 369 12.52 0.81 9.08
CA ILE A 369 12.09 1.95 8.27
C ILE A 369 12.76 1.94 6.90
N LYS A 370 12.04 2.37 5.87
CA LYS A 370 12.58 2.65 4.53
C LYS A 370 11.80 3.83 3.95
N GLY A 371 12.47 4.93 3.63
CA GLY A 371 11.77 6.16 3.23
C GLY A 371 10.83 6.67 4.33
N LEU A 372 9.58 6.92 3.98
CA LEU A 372 8.53 7.34 4.93
C LEU A 372 7.50 6.22 5.17
N VAL A 373 7.96 4.98 5.30
CA VAL A 373 7.19 3.85 5.85
C VAL A 373 8.01 3.18 6.92
N ALA A 374 7.41 2.93 8.09
CA ALA A 374 8.12 2.37 9.21
C ALA A 374 7.24 1.46 10.06
N ALA A 375 7.87 0.57 10.79
CA ALA A 375 7.22 -0.29 11.76
C ALA A 375 8.07 -0.47 13.03
N ILE A 376 7.38 -0.74 14.13
CA ILE A 376 7.97 -1.28 15.36
C ILE A 376 7.25 -2.57 15.74
N GLU A 377 8.04 -3.56 16.16
CA GLU A 377 7.54 -4.84 16.66
C GLU A 377 7.42 -4.81 18.16
N ILE A 378 6.19 -4.88 18.68
CA ILE A 378 5.97 -5.04 20.11
C ILE A 378 6.31 -6.47 20.50
N SER A 379 7.20 -6.63 21.47
CA SER A 379 7.76 -7.91 21.89
C SER A 379 7.77 -8.04 23.41
N ASN A 380 7.46 -9.23 23.91
CA ASN A 380 7.60 -9.56 25.32
C ASN A 380 9.04 -9.96 25.70
N ASN A 381 9.85 -10.29 24.71
CA ASN A 381 11.26 -10.64 24.87
C ASN A 381 12.03 -10.32 23.58
N LYS A 382 12.90 -9.33 23.65
CA LYS A 382 13.69 -8.87 22.50
C LYS A 382 14.66 -9.92 21.98
N ASP A 383 15.31 -10.67 22.86
CA ASP A 383 16.36 -11.62 22.51
C ASP A 383 15.81 -12.80 21.71
N THR A 384 14.59 -13.22 22.05
CA THR A 384 13.89 -14.32 21.37
C THR A 384 12.90 -13.86 20.32
N ARG A 385 12.71 -12.54 20.12
CA ARG A 385 11.65 -11.94 19.29
C ARG A 385 10.25 -12.41 19.70
N GLY A 386 10.06 -12.66 21.02
CA GLY A 386 8.84 -13.25 21.57
C GLY A 386 7.64 -12.34 21.38
N ARG A 387 6.48 -12.93 21.07
CA ARG A 387 5.19 -12.24 20.97
C ARG A 387 4.44 -12.33 22.30
N PHE A 388 3.59 -11.34 22.55
CA PHE A 388 2.59 -11.46 23.62
C PHE A 388 1.56 -12.52 23.26
N SER A 389 0.88 -13.09 24.26
CA SER A 389 -0.24 -14.00 23.99
C SER A 389 -1.37 -13.24 23.27
N SER A 390 -2.11 -13.92 22.42
CA SER A 390 -3.22 -13.35 21.65
C SER A 390 -4.29 -12.69 22.54
N ASP A 391 -4.42 -13.14 23.78
CA ASP A 391 -5.38 -12.61 24.76
C ASP A 391 -5.05 -11.18 25.20
N ILE A 392 -3.76 -10.79 25.15
CA ILE A 392 -3.31 -9.44 25.53
C ILE A 392 -3.59 -8.44 24.40
N SER A 393 -3.43 -8.84 23.12
CA SER A 393 -3.60 -7.94 21.97
C SER A 393 -2.79 -6.64 22.09
N ALA A 394 -1.48 -6.75 22.37
CA ALA A 394 -0.61 -5.62 22.71
C ALA A 394 -0.62 -4.49 21.67
N GLY A 395 -0.67 -4.83 20.39
CA GLY A 395 -0.78 -3.85 19.30
C GLY A 395 -2.10 -3.08 19.32
N SER A 396 -3.22 -3.72 19.64
CA SER A 396 -4.52 -3.04 19.77
C SER A 396 -4.55 -2.07 20.96
N ILE A 397 -3.98 -2.46 22.08
CA ILE A 397 -3.80 -1.60 23.25
C ILE A 397 -2.95 -0.38 22.88
N CYS A 398 -1.80 -0.61 22.24
CA CYS A 398 -0.89 0.46 21.79
C CYS A 398 -1.58 1.43 20.83
N ARG A 399 -2.33 0.94 19.85
CA ARG A 399 -3.10 1.75 18.91
C ARG A 399 -4.12 2.66 19.63
N ASP A 400 -4.89 2.12 20.55
CA ASP A 400 -5.92 2.86 21.27
C ASP A 400 -5.30 3.94 22.17
N ILE A 401 -4.15 3.65 22.80
CA ILE A 401 -3.36 4.63 23.57
C ILE A 401 -2.76 5.70 22.66
N ALA A 402 -2.20 5.31 21.48
CA ALA A 402 -1.63 6.26 20.52
C ALA A 402 -2.65 7.31 20.09
N ILE A 403 -3.86 6.89 19.73
CA ILE A 403 -4.93 7.81 19.37
C ILE A 403 -5.30 8.74 20.52
N SER A 404 -5.36 8.23 21.76
CA SER A 404 -5.62 9.05 22.95
C SER A 404 -4.50 10.07 23.22
N ASN A 405 -3.27 9.77 22.82
CA ASN A 405 -2.13 10.68 22.84
C ASN A 405 -2.07 11.62 21.61
N GLY A 406 -3.08 11.61 20.73
CA GLY A 406 -3.15 12.47 19.56
C GLY A 406 -2.22 12.02 18.42
N LEU A 407 -2.03 10.71 18.25
CA LEU A 407 -1.23 10.12 17.18
C LEU A 407 -1.98 8.97 16.52
N VAL A 408 -2.14 8.99 15.17
CA VAL A 408 -2.62 7.83 14.43
C VAL A 408 -1.45 6.91 14.12
N MET A 409 -1.47 5.72 14.66
CA MET A 409 -0.65 4.58 14.25
C MET A 409 -1.57 3.39 14.00
N ARG A 410 -1.21 2.49 13.08
CA ARG A 410 -2.01 1.29 12.81
C ARG A 410 -1.35 0.05 13.42
N ALA A 411 -2.16 -0.78 14.06
CA ALA A 411 -1.75 -2.11 14.52
C ALA A 411 -2.01 -3.17 13.44
N VAL A 412 -1.04 -4.04 13.21
CA VAL A 412 -1.13 -5.28 12.42
C VAL A 412 -0.62 -6.39 13.34
N GLY A 413 -1.54 -7.10 14.02
CA GLY A 413 -1.15 -7.90 15.17
C GLY A 413 -0.43 -7.00 16.21
N ASP A 414 0.74 -7.41 16.65
CA ASP A 414 1.58 -6.66 17.57
C ASP A 414 2.64 -5.78 16.84
N THR A 415 2.49 -5.56 15.55
CA THR A 415 3.30 -4.61 14.78
C THR A 415 2.59 -3.27 14.68
N MET A 416 3.24 -2.19 15.13
CA MET A 416 2.73 -0.82 14.94
C MET A 416 3.41 -0.17 13.74
N ILE A 417 2.60 0.36 12.82
CA ILE A 417 3.09 0.89 11.55
C ILE A 417 2.72 2.36 11.37
N ILE A 418 3.59 3.08 10.63
CA ILE A 418 3.37 4.46 10.19
C ILE A 418 3.71 4.66 8.72
N ALA A 419 3.05 5.62 8.10
CA ALA A 419 3.33 6.17 6.77
C ALA A 419 2.83 7.63 6.72
N PRO A 420 3.53 8.58 7.32
CA PRO A 420 3.09 9.97 7.40
C PRO A 420 3.00 10.62 6.01
N PRO A 421 2.26 11.74 5.85
CA PRO A 421 2.30 12.53 4.62
C PRO A 421 3.72 12.93 4.24
N LEU A 422 4.03 12.97 2.94
CA LEU A 422 5.39 13.26 2.45
C LEU A 422 5.87 14.66 2.82
N ILE A 423 4.93 15.56 3.08
CA ILE A 423 5.16 16.95 3.48
C ILE A 423 5.45 17.14 4.97
N ILE A 424 5.56 16.06 5.75
CA ILE A 424 5.83 16.14 7.20
C ILE A 424 7.16 16.88 7.44
N SER A 425 7.14 17.86 8.36
CA SER A 425 8.33 18.62 8.73
C SER A 425 9.14 17.94 9.83
N GLU A 426 10.41 18.33 10.01
CA GLU A 426 11.25 17.84 11.10
C GLU A 426 10.62 18.04 12.48
N SER A 427 10.01 19.20 12.74
CA SER A 427 9.32 19.46 14.01
C SER A 427 8.09 18.58 14.23
N GLN A 428 7.39 18.22 13.14
CA GLN A 428 6.27 17.27 13.21
C GLN A 428 6.75 15.82 13.37
N ILE A 429 7.93 15.49 12.84
CA ILE A 429 8.60 14.21 13.11
C ILE A 429 8.99 14.13 14.59
N ASP A 430 9.55 15.20 15.17
CA ASP A 430 9.87 15.24 16.60
C ASP A 430 8.61 15.04 17.45
N GLU A 431 7.49 15.73 17.12
CA GLU A 431 6.19 15.53 17.78
C GLU A 431 5.70 14.07 17.66
N LEU A 432 5.83 13.46 16.45
CA LEU A 432 5.46 12.06 16.22
C LEU A 432 6.24 11.13 17.14
N ILE A 433 7.57 11.31 17.24
CA ILE A 433 8.46 10.48 18.04
C ILE A 433 8.15 10.65 19.52
N GLU A 434 7.95 11.88 20.02
CA GLU A 434 7.58 12.14 21.42
C GLU A 434 6.27 11.44 21.78
N LYS A 435 5.25 11.55 20.94
CA LYS A 435 3.96 10.87 21.12
C LYS A 435 4.09 9.35 21.05
N ALA A 436 4.94 8.82 20.15
CA ALA A 436 5.20 7.39 20.07
C ALA A 436 5.88 6.85 21.34
N ILE A 437 6.91 7.53 21.87
CA ILE A 437 7.58 7.15 23.13
C ILE A 437 6.58 7.16 24.28
N LYS A 438 5.83 8.25 24.44
CA LYS A 438 4.79 8.34 25.47
C LYS A 438 3.79 7.19 25.38
N THR A 439 3.35 6.87 24.16
CA THR A 439 2.42 5.76 23.89
C THR A 439 3.02 4.41 24.30
N LEU A 440 4.29 4.17 23.96
CA LEU A 440 4.99 2.94 24.34
C LEU A 440 5.14 2.80 25.86
N ASP A 441 5.50 3.89 26.56
CA ASP A 441 5.60 3.92 28.03
C ASP A 441 4.25 3.58 28.70
N GLU A 442 3.16 4.14 28.19
CA GLU A 442 1.80 3.89 28.70
C GLU A 442 1.33 2.47 28.39
N THR A 443 1.64 1.97 27.16
CA THR A 443 1.36 0.60 26.77
C THR A 443 2.10 -0.40 27.64
N ASN A 444 3.38 -0.17 27.91
CA ASN A 444 4.19 -1.03 28.79
C ASN A 444 3.63 -1.09 30.21
N ARG A 445 3.24 0.05 30.77
CA ARG A 445 2.60 0.11 32.09
C ARG A 445 1.26 -0.63 32.12
N HIS A 446 0.46 -0.45 31.08
CA HIS A 446 -0.85 -1.11 30.97
C HIS A 446 -0.70 -2.64 30.91
N ILE A 447 0.15 -3.14 30.00
CA ILE A 447 0.39 -4.58 29.85
C ILE A 447 0.98 -5.19 31.13
N SER A 448 1.90 -4.48 31.79
CA SER A 448 2.50 -4.96 33.07
C SER A 448 1.49 -5.02 34.23
N SER A 449 0.32 -4.41 34.10
CA SER A 449 -0.74 -4.43 35.10
C SER A 449 -1.81 -5.52 34.84
N LEU A 450 -1.77 -6.20 33.68
CA LEU A 450 -2.64 -7.31 33.32
C LEU A 450 -2.14 -8.62 33.92
#